data_3db6c7c2901d8dc1cf2a10f675853f5a
#
_entry.id   3db6c7c2901d8dc1cf2a10f675853f5a
#
_cell.length_a   1.000
_cell.length_b   1.000
_cell.length_c   1.000
_cell.angle_alpha   90.00
_cell.angle_beta   90.00
_cell.angle_gamma   90.00
#
_symmetry.space_group_name_H-M   'P 1'
#
loop_
_entity.id
_entity.type
_entity.pdbx_description
1 polymer ?
#
loop_
_entity_poly.entity_id
_entity_poly.type
_entity_poly.pdbx_seq_one_letter_code
_entity_poly.pdbx_strand_id
1 'polypeptide(L)'
;ILVCNPGVRQTPDDFRTMSRADWDFWMEAHYFGPLELIRAVVPGMCDRKFGRVVNISVSNIKFPQVNFAASHSARVGLSGAIAAMVRELVPHNVVINSVLPGFIDTDALRTNLHNHAKRGNTTYEAIVADRIKMTPAHRFAAPSECGDLIAYLCSAQVGFMTGQNIVIDGGVYQGLF
;
A
#
# COMPACT_ATOMS: atom_id res chain seq x y z
N ILE A 1 -4.96 -17.03 -5.49
CA ILE A 1 -4.84 -15.86 -4.62
C ILE A 1 -3.41 -15.34 -4.71
N LEU A 2 -3.25 -14.03 -4.83
CA LEU A 2 -1.98 -13.32 -4.77
C LEU A 2 -2.10 -12.12 -3.82
N VAL A 3 -1.17 -11.98 -2.88
CA VAL A 3 -1.04 -10.79 -2.03
C VAL A 3 0.34 -10.19 -2.29
N CYS A 4 0.38 -8.97 -2.84
CA CYS A 4 1.61 -8.23 -3.06
C CYS A 4 1.87 -7.29 -1.88
N ASN A 5 2.93 -7.55 -1.13
CA ASN A 5 3.39 -6.72 -0.02
C ASN A 5 4.90 -6.47 -0.15
N PRO A 6 5.30 -5.59 -1.08
CA PRO A 6 6.71 -5.34 -1.34
C PRO A 6 7.37 -4.62 -0.16
N GLY A 7 8.64 -4.96 0.06
CA GLY A 7 9.46 -4.32 1.07
C GLY A 7 9.81 -2.87 0.73
N VAL A 8 10.39 -2.18 1.70
CA VAL A 8 10.87 -0.81 1.57
C VAL A 8 12.35 -0.74 1.95
N ARG A 9 13.08 0.22 1.38
CA ARG A 9 14.42 0.61 1.84
C ARG A 9 14.45 2.10 2.14
N GLN A 10 15.46 2.54 2.87
CA GLN A 10 15.70 3.96 3.05
C GLN A 10 16.32 4.55 1.77
N THR A 11 15.77 5.66 1.33
CA THR A 11 16.27 6.51 0.25
C THR A 11 16.34 7.95 0.77
N PRO A 12 17.05 8.87 0.09
CA PRO A 12 16.95 10.28 0.42
C PRO A 12 15.50 10.76 0.41
N ASP A 13 15.13 11.60 1.36
CA ASP A 13 13.77 12.16 1.46
C ASP A 13 13.56 13.30 0.44
N ASP A 14 14.61 14.05 0.13
CA ASP A 14 14.54 15.17 -0.81
C ASP A 14 14.68 14.65 -2.25
N PHE A 15 13.62 14.80 -3.03
CA PHE A 15 13.59 14.35 -4.44
C PHE A 15 14.71 14.96 -5.30
N ARG A 16 15.24 16.14 -4.93
CA ARG A 16 16.33 16.81 -5.65
C ARG A 16 17.68 16.12 -5.48
N THR A 17 17.83 15.33 -4.41
CA THR A 17 19.06 14.58 -4.10
C THR A 17 18.93 13.08 -4.39
N MET A 18 17.73 12.60 -4.75
CA MET A 18 17.52 11.22 -5.14
C MET A 18 18.21 10.91 -6.46
N SER A 19 19.02 9.85 -6.47
CA SER A 19 19.63 9.32 -7.69
C SER A 19 18.58 8.61 -8.57
N ARG A 20 18.92 8.40 -9.85
CA ARG A 20 18.10 7.56 -10.74
C ARG A 20 17.90 6.17 -10.15
N ALA A 21 18.92 5.57 -9.53
CA ALA A 21 18.83 4.27 -8.88
C ALA A 21 17.85 4.22 -7.70
N ASP A 22 17.66 5.34 -6.98
CA ASP A 22 16.63 5.43 -5.93
C ASP A 22 15.22 5.43 -6.52
N TRP A 23 15.02 6.16 -7.62
CA TRP A 23 13.74 6.13 -8.36
C TRP A 23 13.47 4.75 -8.94
N ASP A 24 14.47 4.12 -9.57
CA ASP A 24 14.34 2.78 -10.15
C ASP A 24 13.98 1.74 -9.09
N PHE A 25 14.56 1.84 -7.88
CA PHE A 25 14.19 0.96 -6.77
C PHE A 25 12.70 1.07 -6.42
N TRP A 26 12.16 2.29 -6.29
CA TRP A 26 10.76 2.47 -5.94
C TRP A 26 9.83 1.99 -7.06
N MET A 27 10.19 2.24 -8.30
CA MET A 27 9.45 1.75 -9.46
C MET A 27 9.48 0.22 -9.54
N GLU A 28 10.65 -0.39 -9.34
CA GLU A 28 10.80 -1.85 -9.35
C GLU A 28 9.99 -2.49 -8.21
N ALA A 29 10.15 -2.00 -6.98
CA ALA A 29 9.52 -2.61 -5.83
C ALA A 29 7.99 -2.44 -5.81
N HIS A 30 7.46 -1.28 -6.24
CA HIS A 30 6.06 -0.93 -6.01
C HIS A 30 5.22 -0.74 -7.27
N TYR A 31 5.81 -0.88 -8.45
CA TYR A 31 5.12 -0.86 -9.73
C TYR A 31 5.41 -2.14 -10.53
N PHE A 32 6.66 -2.34 -10.98
CA PHE A 32 7.00 -3.44 -11.88
C PHE A 32 6.94 -4.81 -11.18
N GLY A 33 7.47 -4.96 -9.98
CA GLY A 33 7.45 -6.23 -9.26
C GLY A 33 6.03 -6.76 -9.04
N PRO A 34 5.11 -5.99 -8.44
CA PRO A 34 3.70 -6.40 -8.35
C PRO A 34 3.04 -6.64 -9.70
N LEU A 35 3.32 -5.80 -10.70
CA LEU A 35 2.78 -5.96 -12.05
C LEU A 35 3.21 -7.28 -12.70
N GLU A 36 4.49 -7.66 -12.60
CA GLU A 36 5.00 -8.92 -13.15
C GLU A 36 4.39 -10.14 -12.42
N LEU A 37 4.21 -10.07 -11.10
CA LEU A 37 3.52 -11.12 -10.36
C LEU A 37 2.06 -11.26 -10.81
N ILE A 38 1.35 -10.16 -11.00
CA ILE A 38 -0.02 -10.14 -11.52
C ILE A 38 -0.04 -10.78 -12.92
N ARG A 39 0.83 -10.36 -13.83
CA ARG A 39 0.94 -10.92 -15.19
C ARG A 39 1.18 -12.42 -15.19
N ALA A 40 2.01 -12.90 -14.27
CA ALA A 40 2.35 -14.32 -14.19
C ALA A 40 1.16 -15.20 -13.71
N VAL A 41 0.30 -14.69 -12.82
CA VAL A 41 -0.75 -15.53 -12.21
C VAL A 41 -2.13 -15.37 -12.86
N VAL A 42 -2.40 -14.22 -13.48
CA VAL A 42 -3.73 -13.88 -14.02
C VAL A 42 -4.20 -14.87 -15.10
N PRO A 43 -3.39 -15.33 -16.06
CA PRO A 43 -3.85 -16.29 -17.06
C PRO A 43 -4.46 -17.55 -16.43
N GLY A 44 -3.75 -18.17 -15.49
CA GLY A 44 -4.27 -19.35 -14.77
C GLY A 44 -5.45 -19.04 -13.85
N MET A 45 -5.59 -17.83 -13.35
CA MET A 45 -6.79 -17.40 -12.60
C MET A 45 -8.00 -17.28 -13.54
N CYS A 46 -7.83 -16.72 -14.73
CA CYS A 46 -8.88 -16.62 -15.75
C CYS A 46 -9.36 -18.00 -16.22
N ASP A 47 -8.44 -18.93 -16.45
CA ASP A 47 -8.75 -20.30 -16.87
C ASP A 47 -9.61 -21.02 -15.83
N ARG A 48 -9.30 -20.85 -14.54
CA ARG A 48 -10.05 -21.41 -13.42
C ARG A 48 -11.31 -20.66 -13.06
N LYS A 49 -11.57 -19.52 -13.70
CA LYS A 49 -12.67 -18.59 -13.37
C LYS A 49 -12.72 -18.21 -11.88
N PHE A 50 -11.54 -18.06 -11.30
CA PHE A 50 -11.36 -17.60 -9.92
C PHE A 50 -9.98 -17.01 -9.74
N GLY A 51 -9.94 -15.73 -9.32
CA GLY A 51 -8.72 -15.04 -8.91
C GLY A 51 -9.01 -13.92 -7.93
N ARG A 52 -8.15 -13.81 -6.93
CA ARG A 52 -8.16 -12.73 -5.95
C ARG A 52 -6.74 -12.18 -5.82
N VAL A 53 -6.59 -10.91 -6.15
CA VAL A 53 -5.31 -10.21 -6.01
C VAL A 53 -5.50 -9.03 -5.06
N VAL A 54 -4.65 -8.95 -4.06
CA VAL A 54 -4.61 -7.82 -3.11
C VAL A 54 -3.23 -7.18 -3.15
N ASN A 55 -3.19 -5.90 -3.50
CA ASN A 55 -1.97 -5.11 -3.47
C ASN A 55 -1.92 -4.26 -2.19
N ILE A 56 -0.85 -4.37 -1.41
CA ILE A 56 -0.63 -3.53 -0.23
C ILE A 56 0.08 -2.25 -0.67
N SER A 57 -0.61 -1.14 -0.52
CA SER A 57 -0.10 0.20 -0.83
C SER A 57 0.09 1.03 0.46
N VAL A 58 -0.28 2.28 0.46
CA VAL A 58 -0.29 3.16 1.65
C VAL A 58 -1.42 4.18 1.52
N SER A 59 -2.02 4.63 2.63
CA SER A 59 -3.10 5.63 2.62
C SER A 59 -2.65 6.96 2.00
N ASN A 60 -1.38 7.30 2.15
CA ASN A 60 -0.79 8.56 1.68
C ASN A 60 -0.80 8.74 0.15
N ILE A 61 -1.13 7.73 -0.66
CA ILE A 61 -1.35 7.95 -2.10
C ILE A 61 -2.63 8.75 -2.38
N LYS A 62 -3.57 8.78 -1.44
CA LYS A 62 -4.78 9.60 -1.51
C LYS A 62 -4.53 11.06 -1.13
N PHE A 63 -3.50 11.34 -0.33
CA PHE A 63 -3.09 12.67 0.13
C PHE A 63 -1.55 12.74 0.21
N PRO A 64 -0.88 12.86 -0.95
CA PRO A 64 0.57 12.78 -1.04
C PRO A 64 1.29 13.72 -0.09
N GLN A 65 2.28 13.20 0.62
CA GLN A 65 3.07 13.95 1.59
C GLN A 65 4.42 14.36 0.99
N VAL A 66 4.98 15.44 1.55
CA VAL A 66 6.33 15.90 1.24
C VAL A 66 7.34 14.76 1.51
N ASN A 67 8.38 14.68 0.70
CA ASN A 67 9.48 13.71 0.83
C ASN A 67 9.16 12.26 0.46
N PHE A 68 8.02 12.00 -0.18
CA PHE A 68 7.62 10.65 -0.62
C PHE A 68 7.37 10.56 -2.14
N ALA A 69 7.93 11.47 -2.93
CA ALA A 69 7.64 11.59 -4.36
C ALA A 69 7.81 10.26 -5.11
N ALA A 70 8.96 9.58 -4.98
CA ALA A 70 9.23 8.34 -5.69
C ALA A 70 8.34 7.18 -5.21
N SER A 71 8.14 7.05 -3.90
CA SER A 71 7.27 6.02 -3.33
C SER A 71 5.82 6.18 -3.78
N HIS A 72 5.30 7.41 -3.71
CA HIS A 72 3.90 7.66 -4.06
C HIS A 72 3.67 7.55 -5.56
N SER A 73 4.58 8.03 -6.41
CA SER A 73 4.44 7.93 -7.87
C SER A 73 4.37 6.48 -8.34
N ALA A 74 5.24 5.59 -7.84
CA ALA A 74 5.22 4.18 -8.18
C ALA A 74 3.89 3.50 -7.77
N ARG A 75 3.41 3.78 -6.57
CA ARG A 75 2.17 3.19 -6.03
C ARG A 75 0.91 3.72 -6.73
N VAL A 76 0.86 5.01 -7.02
CA VAL A 76 -0.24 5.61 -7.79
C VAL A 76 -0.23 5.08 -9.22
N GLY A 77 0.95 4.93 -9.84
CA GLY A 77 1.10 4.34 -11.16
C GLY A 77 0.51 2.93 -11.22
N LEU A 78 0.82 2.07 -10.22
CA LEU A 78 0.24 0.73 -10.15
C LEU A 78 -1.28 0.77 -9.94
N SER A 79 -1.79 1.69 -9.11
CA SER A 79 -3.24 1.84 -8.91
C SER A 79 -3.94 2.20 -10.23
N GLY A 80 -3.35 3.07 -11.05
CA GLY A 80 -3.84 3.39 -12.39
C GLY A 80 -3.83 2.19 -13.33
N ALA A 81 -2.74 1.41 -13.34
CA ALA A 81 -2.63 0.18 -14.14
C ALA A 81 -3.70 -0.85 -13.72
N ILE A 82 -3.89 -1.08 -12.42
CA ILE A 82 -4.94 -1.96 -11.88
C ILE A 82 -6.31 -1.50 -12.35
N ALA A 83 -6.63 -0.22 -12.23
CA ALA A 83 -7.93 0.33 -12.65
C ALA A 83 -8.23 0.09 -14.14
N ALA A 84 -7.21 0.06 -14.99
CA ALA A 84 -7.35 -0.28 -16.40
C ALA A 84 -7.60 -1.79 -16.60
N MET A 85 -6.77 -2.64 -15.98
CA MET A 85 -6.78 -4.10 -16.17
C MET A 85 -8.06 -4.78 -15.68
N VAL A 86 -8.67 -4.32 -14.59
CA VAL A 86 -9.78 -5.04 -13.95
C VAL A 86 -11.00 -5.23 -14.85
N ARG A 87 -11.21 -4.36 -15.85
CA ARG A 87 -12.33 -4.48 -16.77
C ARG A 87 -12.24 -5.71 -17.68
N GLU A 88 -11.03 -6.14 -18.00
CA GLU A 88 -10.77 -7.34 -18.80
C GLU A 88 -10.83 -8.61 -17.93
N LEU A 89 -10.61 -8.49 -16.62
CA LEU A 89 -10.45 -9.62 -15.73
C LEU A 89 -11.76 -10.02 -15.01
N VAL A 90 -12.61 -9.06 -14.71
CA VAL A 90 -13.84 -9.31 -13.93
C VAL A 90 -14.81 -10.29 -14.64
N PRO A 91 -14.94 -10.38 -15.98
CA PRO A 91 -15.76 -11.42 -16.61
C PRO A 91 -15.28 -12.86 -16.33
N HIS A 92 -14.01 -13.01 -15.92
CA HIS A 92 -13.43 -14.30 -15.52
C HIS A 92 -13.48 -14.55 -14.00
N ASN A 93 -14.23 -13.75 -13.24
CA ASN A 93 -14.23 -13.80 -11.78
C ASN A 93 -12.84 -13.60 -11.17
N VAL A 94 -12.02 -12.78 -11.81
CA VAL A 94 -10.71 -12.34 -11.31
C VAL A 94 -10.83 -10.89 -10.89
N VAL A 95 -10.59 -10.59 -9.61
CA VAL A 95 -10.68 -9.25 -9.06
C VAL A 95 -9.36 -8.83 -8.42
N ILE A 96 -9.02 -7.56 -8.57
CA ILE A 96 -7.82 -6.94 -7.99
C ILE A 96 -8.25 -5.74 -7.17
N ASN A 97 -7.84 -5.68 -5.91
CA ASN A 97 -8.07 -4.54 -5.04
C ASN A 97 -6.76 -4.13 -4.34
N SER A 98 -6.67 -2.88 -3.94
CA SER A 98 -5.55 -2.38 -3.13
C SER A 98 -6.04 -2.05 -1.72
N VAL A 99 -5.26 -2.46 -0.72
CA VAL A 99 -5.41 -2.02 0.68
C VAL A 99 -4.42 -0.89 0.91
N LEU A 100 -4.89 0.19 1.52
CA LEU A 100 -4.14 1.41 1.80
C LEU A 100 -4.01 1.61 3.31
N PRO A 101 -3.03 0.96 3.97
CA PRO A 101 -2.83 1.11 5.41
C PRO A 101 -2.33 2.51 5.78
N GLY A 102 -2.79 2.99 6.96
CA GLY A 102 -2.14 4.05 7.71
C GLY A 102 -1.06 3.49 8.65
N PHE A 103 -1.13 3.87 9.93
CA PHE A 103 -0.17 3.42 10.94
C PHE A 103 -0.58 2.05 11.51
N ILE A 104 0.05 0.99 11.01
CA ILE A 104 -0.10 -0.38 11.53
C ILE A 104 1.11 -0.70 12.42
N ASP A 105 0.89 -1.18 13.64
CA ASP A 105 1.94 -1.45 14.63
C ASP A 105 2.80 -2.66 14.26
N THR A 106 3.74 -2.44 13.37
CA THR A 106 4.70 -3.42 12.85
C THR A 106 6.13 -3.03 13.21
N ASP A 107 7.05 -3.98 13.15
CA ASP A 107 8.48 -3.70 13.34
C ASP A 107 9.02 -2.71 12.30
N ALA A 108 8.49 -2.75 11.08
CA ALA A 108 8.84 -1.78 10.03
C ALA A 108 8.42 -0.35 10.41
N LEU A 109 7.21 -0.17 10.97
CA LEU A 109 6.76 1.13 11.47
C LEU A 109 7.64 1.60 12.61
N ARG A 110 7.90 0.74 13.62
CA ARG A 110 8.73 1.06 14.79
C ARG A 110 10.12 1.50 14.36
N THR A 111 10.75 0.75 13.44
CA THR A 111 12.06 1.11 12.87
C THR A 111 12.02 2.47 12.16
N ASN A 112 10.97 2.74 11.39
CA ASN A 112 10.80 4.01 10.71
C ASN A 112 10.66 5.17 11.70
N LEU A 113 9.86 5.01 12.76
CA LEU A 113 9.66 6.03 13.78
C LEU A 113 10.95 6.30 14.57
N HIS A 114 11.73 5.27 14.92
CA HIS A 114 13.05 5.45 15.52
C HIS A 114 14.01 6.25 14.62
N ASN A 115 14.03 5.94 13.33
CA ASN A 115 14.86 6.68 12.38
C ASN A 115 14.39 8.14 12.23
N HIS A 116 13.09 8.37 12.27
CA HIS A 116 12.53 9.72 12.21
C HIS A 116 12.89 10.53 13.47
N ALA A 117 12.81 9.91 14.65
CA ALA A 117 13.21 10.54 15.90
C ALA A 117 14.69 10.97 15.89
N LYS A 118 15.58 10.07 15.43
CA LYS A 118 17.02 10.38 15.29
C LYS A 118 17.29 11.56 14.35
N ARG A 119 16.62 11.61 13.20
CA ARG A 119 16.77 12.70 12.22
C ARG A 119 16.19 14.02 12.72
N GLY A 120 15.10 13.98 13.45
CA GLY A 120 14.40 15.15 14.02
C GLY A 120 14.95 15.64 15.36
N ASN A 121 16.05 15.04 15.89
CA ASN A 121 16.60 15.32 17.20
C ASN A 121 15.52 15.34 18.32
N THR A 122 14.67 14.33 18.32
CA THR A 122 13.55 14.14 19.27
C THR A 122 13.53 12.69 19.77
N THR A 123 12.61 12.37 20.69
CA THR A 123 12.48 11.01 21.23
C THR A 123 11.50 10.18 20.40
N TYR A 124 11.65 8.86 20.48
CA TYR A 124 10.72 7.91 19.86
C TYR A 124 9.30 8.09 20.40
N GLU A 125 9.18 8.25 21.74
CA GLU A 125 7.91 8.43 22.45
C GLU A 125 7.17 9.69 21.99
N ALA A 126 7.90 10.78 21.77
CA ALA A 126 7.32 12.03 21.27
C ALA A 126 6.78 11.86 19.85
N ILE A 127 7.51 11.17 18.96
CA ILE A 127 7.04 10.87 17.59
C ILE A 127 5.81 9.96 17.63
N VAL A 128 5.81 8.91 18.46
CA VAL A 128 4.66 8.01 18.62
C VAL A 128 3.43 8.77 19.10
N ALA A 129 3.58 9.60 20.17
CA ALA A 129 2.49 10.39 20.70
C ALA A 129 1.90 11.36 19.66
N ASP A 130 2.76 12.00 18.85
CA ASP A 130 2.33 12.88 17.77
C ASP A 130 1.54 12.12 16.69
N ARG A 131 2.02 10.94 16.26
CA ARG A 131 1.31 10.11 15.28
C ARG A 131 -0.03 9.58 15.79
N ILE A 132 -0.10 9.19 17.05
CA ILE A 132 -1.36 8.78 17.72
C ILE A 132 -2.33 9.96 17.78
N LYS A 133 -1.86 11.14 18.15
CA LYS A 133 -2.68 12.37 18.20
C LYS A 133 -3.24 12.75 16.82
N MET A 134 -2.48 12.56 15.76
CA MET A 134 -2.91 12.83 14.37
C MET A 134 -3.92 11.80 13.85
N THR A 135 -3.99 10.62 14.47
CA THR A 135 -4.90 9.55 14.06
C THR A 135 -6.22 9.69 14.83
N PRO A 136 -7.37 9.91 14.20
CA PRO A 136 -8.65 10.04 14.91
C PRO A 136 -9.01 8.85 15.80
N ALA A 137 -8.59 7.64 15.43
CA ALA A 137 -8.74 6.44 16.26
C ALA A 137 -7.87 6.45 17.53
N HIS A 138 -6.97 7.43 17.71
CA HIS A 138 -6.05 7.60 18.85
C HIS A 138 -5.20 6.36 19.18
N ARG A 139 -4.87 5.56 18.18
CA ARG A 139 -3.98 4.40 18.30
C ARG A 139 -3.40 4.00 16.95
N PHE A 140 -2.39 3.16 16.96
CA PHE A 140 -2.01 2.37 15.79
C PHE A 140 -2.93 1.15 15.68
N ALA A 141 -3.18 0.68 14.46
CA ALA A 141 -3.93 -0.56 14.26
C ALA A 141 -3.03 -1.79 14.53
N ALA A 142 -3.63 -2.85 15.04
CA ALA A 142 -2.95 -4.13 15.12
C ALA A 142 -2.76 -4.72 13.70
N PRO A 143 -1.66 -5.44 13.42
CA PRO A 143 -1.45 -6.11 12.13
C PRO A 143 -2.61 -7.02 11.72
N SER A 144 -3.28 -7.67 12.68
CA SER A 144 -4.45 -8.51 12.43
C SER A 144 -5.61 -7.73 11.81
N GLU A 145 -5.85 -6.47 12.19
CA GLU A 145 -6.94 -5.66 11.62
C GLU A 145 -6.75 -5.46 10.10
N CYS A 146 -5.50 -5.29 9.66
CA CYS A 146 -5.18 -5.24 8.24
C CYS A 146 -5.25 -6.64 7.60
N GLY A 147 -4.77 -7.66 8.30
CA GLY A 147 -4.80 -9.06 7.87
C GLY A 147 -6.22 -9.58 7.63
N ASP A 148 -7.16 -9.27 8.52
CA ASP A 148 -8.57 -9.67 8.42
C ASP A 148 -9.25 -9.05 7.18
N LEU A 149 -8.97 -7.76 6.89
CA LEU A 149 -9.44 -7.12 5.66
C LEU A 149 -8.84 -7.81 4.42
N ILE A 150 -7.55 -8.12 4.43
CA ILE A 150 -6.89 -8.81 3.31
C ILE A 150 -7.49 -10.20 3.13
N ALA A 151 -7.71 -10.94 4.20
CA ALA A 151 -8.34 -12.27 4.16
C ALA A 151 -9.75 -12.20 3.55
N TYR A 152 -10.55 -11.21 3.97
CA TYR A 152 -11.86 -10.97 3.36
C TYR A 152 -11.76 -10.68 1.86
N LEU A 153 -10.85 -9.81 1.44
CA LEU A 153 -10.64 -9.48 0.02
C LEU A 153 -10.14 -10.67 -0.82
N CYS A 154 -9.50 -11.64 -0.19
CA CYS A 154 -9.08 -12.90 -0.81
C CYS A 154 -10.19 -13.96 -0.88
N SER A 155 -11.34 -13.71 -0.24
CA SER A 155 -12.41 -14.69 -0.14
C SER A 155 -13.28 -14.79 -1.40
N ALA A 156 -14.09 -15.84 -1.49
CA ALA A 156 -15.05 -16.03 -2.57
C ALA A 156 -16.17 -14.99 -2.58
N GLN A 157 -16.48 -14.38 -1.42
CA GLN A 157 -17.54 -13.38 -1.26
C GLN A 157 -17.25 -12.07 -2.02
N VAL A 158 -15.97 -11.78 -2.29
CA VAL A 158 -15.54 -10.55 -2.95
C VAL A 158 -15.45 -10.75 -4.46
N GLY A 159 -16.57 -11.06 -5.11
CA GLY A 159 -16.60 -11.24 -6.58
C GLY A 159 -17.02 -9.98 -7.34
N PHE A 160 -17.67 -9.03 -6.68
CA PHE A 160 -18.21 -7.81 -7.32
C PHE A 160 -17.45 -6.54 -6.94
N MET A 161 -16.49 -6.62 -6.02
CA MET A 161 -15.61 -5.52 -5.63
C MET A 161 -14.27 -5.67 -6.35
N THR A 162 -13.96 -4.76 -7.28
CA THR A 162 -12.70 -4.77 -8.04
C THR A 162 -12.24 -3.35 -8.36
N GLY A 163 -10.93 -3.16 -8.51
CA GLY A 163 -10.31 -1.88 -8.81
C GLY A 163 -10.34 -0.89 -7.66
N GLN A 164 -10.64 -1.31 -6.44
CA GLN A 164 -10.81 -0.43 -5.31
C GLN A 164 -9.48 -0.16 -4.59
N ASN A 165 -9.37 1.07 -4.08
CA ASN A 165 -8.31 1.52 -3.19
C ASN A 165 -8.92 1.73 -1.79
N ILE A 166 -8.85 0.69 -0.95
CA ILE A 166 -9.55 0.62 0.33
C ILE A 166 -8.63 1.13 1.44
N VAL A 167 -9.01 2.26 2.05
CA VAL A 167 -8.25 2.88 3.13
C VAL A 167 -8.55 2.18 4.46
N ILE A 168 -7.48 1.88 5.23
CA ILE A 168 -7.53 1.39 6.61
C ILE A 168 -6.50 2.18 7.43
N ASP A 169 -6.89 3.36 7.92
CA ASP A 169 -5.94 4.33 8.50
C ASP A 169 -6.43 5.01 9.79
N GLY A 170 -7.52 4.51 10.38
CA GLY A 170 -8.06 5.07 11.62
C GLY A 170 -8.67 6.47 11.46
N GLY A 171 -9.05 6.86 10.23
CA GLY A 171 -9.70 8.12 9.92
C GLY A 171 -8.76 9.27 9.58
N VAL A 172 -7.49 9.01 9.29
CA VAL A 172 -6.51 10.06 8.92
C VAL A 172 -6.88 10.71 7.58
N TYR A 173 -7.32 9.93 6.60
CA TYR A 173 -7.76 10.45 5.31
C TYR A 173 -9.13 11.11 5.43
N GLN A 174 -9.22 12.37 5.03
CA GLN A 174 -10.42 13.21 5.16
C GLN A 174 -11.22 13.35 3.86
N GLY A 175 -10.76 12.77 2.76
CA GLY A 175 -11.45 12.85 1.47
C GLY A 175 -12.60 11.85 1.36
N LEU A 176 -13.51 12.11 0.43
CA LEU A 176 -14.63 11.24 0.12
C LEU A 176 -14.26 10.16 -0.91
N PHE A 177 -13.26 10.43 -1.80
CA PHE A 177 -12.88 9.57 -2.93
C PHE A 177 -11.38 9.28 -2.98
#